data_24825b25f147c5b8a862f57816c6938a
#
_entry.id   24825b25f147c5b8a862f57816c6938a
#
_cell.length_a   1.000
_cell.length_b   1.000
_cell.length_c   1.000
_cell.angle_alpha   90.00
_cell.angle_beta   90.00
_cell.angle_gamma   90.00
#
_symmetry.space_group_name_H-M   'P 1'
#
loop_
_entity.id
_entity.type
_entity.pdbx_description
1 polymer ?
#
loop_
_entity_poly.entity_id
_entity_poly.type
_entity_poly.pdbx_seq_one_letter_code
_entity_poly.pdbx_strand_id
1 'polypeptide(L)'
;PRSTLFPYTTLFRSVVGVPTDGFRWALCQAVPHIGDGVPVVSLAKGFEQGTGLRMSEVAAEVLPGRPVGVLTGPNLAREILEGRSAATVVASTDTDTAVALQGLLATDRLRVYTNDDLVGCELGGALKNVIALAAGLAEGLETGDNARAALITRGLAEMTRLGVALGGDPMTLAGLAGLGDVLATCMSAQSRNRWVGEQVGRGAAPADVLMGMSQVAEGVGATVVACDLAATAGVEVPVVEGVRSVFHEGRPPIEAWSALMTRRAGPEVSGS
;
A
#
# COMPACT_ATOMS: atom_id res chain seq x y z
N PRO A 1 -2.48 -35.42 -29.33
CA PRO A 1 -2.27 -34.37 -28.34
C PRO A 1 -2.80 -33.08 -28.93
N ARG A 2 -3.96 -32.67 -28.48
CA ARG A 2 -4.55 -31.37 -28.85
C ARG A 2 -3.81 -30.30 -28.06
N SER A 3 -2.93 -29.55 -28.74
CA SER A 3 -2.46 -28.28 -28.25
C SER A 3 -3.69 -27.40 -28.09
N THR A 4 -4.13 -27.18 -26.87
CA THR A 4 -5.06 -26.09 -26.56
C THR A 4 -4.29 -24.79 -26.75
N LEU A 5 -4.27 -24.29 -27.97
CA LEU A 5 -3.94 -22.94 -28.29
C LEU A 5 -4.96 -22.06 -27.55
N PHE A 6 -4.53 -21.42 -26.47
CA PHE A 6 -5.30 -20.36 -25.88
C PHE A 6 -5.57 -19.33 -26.98
N PRO A 7 -6.81 -18.91 -27.20
CA PRO A 7 -7.10 -17.91 -28.19
C PRO A 7 -6.27 -16.66 -27.84
N TYR A 8 -5.64 -16.06 -28.84
CA TYR A 8 -4.76 -14.86 -28.68
C TYR A 8 -5.40 -13.72 -27.90
N THR A 9 -6.73 -13.66 -27.85
CA THR A 9 -7.53 -12.69 -27.08
C THR A 9 -7.38 -12.82 -25.55
N THR A 10 -6.93 -13.95 -25.01
CA THR A 10 -6.71 -14.15 -23.57
C THR A 10 -5.31 -13.76 -23.10
N LEU A 11 -4.42 -13.36 -24.01
CA LEU A 11 -3.05 -12.93 -23.68
C LEU A 11 -2.93 -11.45 -23.37
N PHE A 12 -3.95 -10.63 -23.65
CA PHE A 12 -3.91 -9.20 -23.40
C PHE A 12 -4.36 -8.90 -21.97
N ARG A 13 -3.55 -8.15 -21.26
CA ARG A 13 -3.81 -7.62 -19.91
C ARG A 13 -3.42 -6.14 -19.92
N SER A 14 -4.19 -5.33 -19.24
CA SER A 14 -3.84 -3.92 -19.05
C SER A 14 -3.24 -3.75 -17.66
N VAL A 15 -1.98 -3.34 -17.60
CA VAL A 15 -1.26 -3.09 -16.36
C VAL A 15 -1.19 -1.58 -16.14
N VAL A 16 -1.75 -1.10 -15.04
CA VAL A 16 -1.77 0.32 -14.66
C VAL A 16 -0.71 0.55 -13.59
N GLY A 17 0.41 1.12 -14.01
CA GLY A 17 1.60 1.37 -13.17
C GLY A 17 1.86 2.85 -12.92
N VAL A 18 0.80 3.66 -12.85
CA VAL A 18 0.89 5.10 -12.55
C VAL A 18 0.59 5.36 -11.07
N PRO A 19 1.08 6.49 -10.49
CA PRO A 19 0.69 6.91 -9.15
C PRO A 19 -0.82 7.08 -8.99
N THR A 20 -1.31 6.96 -7.75
CA THR A 20 -2.75 7.02 -7.44
C THR A 20 -3.43 8.29 -7.94
N ASP A 21 -2.77 9.45 -7.84
CA ASP A 21 -3.31 10.74 -8.30
C ASP A 21 -3.59 10.81 -9.81
N GLY A 22 -2.86 10.01 -10.60
CA GLY A 22 -3.04 9.92 -12.04
C GLY A 22 -3.83 8.71 -12.52
N PHE A 23 -4.23 7.82 -11.61
CA PHE A 23 -4.75 6.50 -11.96
C PHE A 23 -6.05 6.58 -12.76
N ARG A 24 -7.06 7.30 -12.28
CA ARG A 24 -8.35 7.49 -12.97
C ARG A 24 -8.15 8.13 -14.35
N TRP A 25 -7.38 9.20 -14.40
CA TRP A 25 -7.12 9.89 -15.68
C TRP A 25 -6.46 8.96 -16.70
N ALA A 26 -5.38 8.27 -16.29
CA ALA A 26 -4.67 7.36 -17.18
C ALA A 26 -5.57 6.20 -17.66
N LEU A 27 -6.38 5.65 -16.74
CA LEU A 27 -7.30 4.58 -17.08
C LEU A 27 -8.39 5.06 -18.06
N CYS A 28 -8.98 6.24 -17.84
CA CYS A 28 -9.95 6.84 -18.78
C CYS A 28 -9.36 7.02 -20.18
N GLN A 29 -8.10 7.46 -20.29
CA GLN A 29 -7.43 7.56 -21.61
C GLN A 29 -7.20 6.19 -22.24
N ALA A 30 -7.01 5.14 -21.46
CA ALA A 30 -6.77 3.79 -21.95
C ALA A 30 -8.05 3.04 -22.37
N VAL A 31 -9.24 3.43 -21.88
CA VAL A 31 -10.53 2.76 -22.16
C VAL A 31 -10.73 2.42 -23.64
N PRO A 32 -10.51 3.32 -24.62
CA PRO A 32 -10.74 3.02 -26.04
C PRO A 32 -9.78 1.95 -26.60
N HIS A 33 -8.71 1.65 -25.88
CA HIS A 33 -7.63 0.75 -26.30
C HIS A 33 -7.65 -0.60 -25.55
N ILE A 34 -8.52 -0.74 -24.55
CA ILE A 34 -8.66 -1.98 -23.78
C ILE A 34 -9.82 -2.79 -24.37
N GLY A 35 -9.50 -3.94 -24.97
CA GLY A 35 -10.50 -4.85 -25.56
C GLY A 35 -11.52 -5.35 -24.53
N ASP A 36 -12.69 -5.81 -24.99
CA ASP A 36 -13.73 -6.33 -24.10
C ASP A 36 -13.27 -7.59 -23.36
N GLY A 37 -13.60 -7.69 -22.05
CA GLY A 37 -13.21 -8.81 -21.21
C GLY A 37 -11.73 -8.84 -20.80
N VAL A 38 -10.90 -7.86 -21.23
CA VAL A 38 -9.49 -7.79 -20.83
C VAL A 38 -9.37 -7.37 -19.37
N PRO A 39 -8.74 -8.18 -18.49
CA PRO A 39 -8.51 -7.78 -17.10
C PRO A 39 -7.60 -6.57 -16.96
N VAL A 40 -7.89 -5.74 -15.95
CA VAL A 40 -7.05 -4.59 -15.56
C VAL A 40 -6.33 -4.91 -14.26
N VAL A 41 -5.02 -4.68 -14.22
CA VAL A 41 -4.17 -4.93 -13.05
C VAL A 41 -3.58 -3.62 -12.55
N SER A 42 -3.88 -3.26 -11.31
CA SER A 42 -3.28 -2.11 -10.64
C SER A 42 -1.98 -2.51 -9.95
N LEU A 43 -0.94 -1.70 -10.12
CA LEU A 43 0.30 -1.74 -9.35
C LEU A 43 0.37 -0.63 -8.29
N ALA A 44 -0.60 0.30 -8.30
CA ALA A 44 -0.63 1.44 -7.39
C ALA A 44 -0.99 0.99 -5.96
N LYS A 45 -0.40 1.65 -4.97
CA LYS A 45 -0.54 1.31 -3.54
C LYS A 45 -0.94 2.57 -2.77
N GLY A 46 -2.21 2.90 -2.78
CA GLY A 46 -2.77 4.07 -2.13
C GLY A 46 -4.26 4.22 -2.44
N PHE A 47 -4.77 5.41 -2.22
CA PHE A 47 -6.18 5.77 -2.42
C PHE A 47 -6.29 6.93 -3.40
N GLU A 48 -7.42 7.04 -4.07
CA GLU A 48 -7.76 8.25 -4.83
C GLU A 48 -8.05 9.39 -3.87
N GLN A 49 -7.38 10.52 -4.06
CA GLN A 49 -7.59 11.70 -3.24
C GLN A 49 -8.98 12.30 -3.50
N GLY A 50 -9.63 12.77 -2.45
CA GLY A 50 -10.96 13.38 -2.51
C GLY A 50 -12.13 12.40 -2.47
N THR A 51 -12.00 11.20 -3.04
CA THR A 51 -13.04 10.15 -2.98
C THR A 51 -12.75 9.10 -1.91
N GLY A 52 -11.47 8.86 -1.59
CA GLY A 52 -11.05 7.80 -0.69
C GLY A 52 -11.14 6.39 -1.29
N LEU A 53 -11.45 6.29 -2.58
CA LEU A 53 -11.62 5.01 -3.27
C LEU A 53 -10.29 4.26 -3.41
N ARG A 54 -10.36 2.94 -3.28
CA ARG A 54 -9.27 2.03 -3.65
C ARG A 54 -9.16 1.97 -5.18
N MET A 55 -7.99 1.61 -5.68
CA MET A 55 -7.75 1.60 -7.13
C MET A 55 -8.62 0.59 -7.89
N SER A 56 -9.00 -0.52 -7.24
CA SER A 56 -9.97 -1.48 -7.81
C SER A 56 -11.36 -0.87 -7.95
N GLU A 57 -11.80 -0.03 -7.02
CA GLU A 57 -13.08 0.67 -7.07
C GLU A 57 -13.07 1.74 -8.17
N VAL A 58 -11.97 2.49 -8.26
CA VAL A 58 -11.76 3.44 -9.39
C VAL A 58 -11.80 2.71 -10.73
N ALA A 59 -11.16 1.55 -10.83
CA ALA A 59 -11.18 0.75 -12.05
C ALA A 59 -12.59 0.21 -12.37
N ALA A 60 -13.36 -0.19 -11.37
CA ALA A 60 -14.73 -0.65 -11.54
C ALA A 60 -15.68 0.47 -12.01
N GLU A 61 -15.47 1.72 -11.56
CA GLU A 61 -16.22 2.87 -12.06
C GLU A 61 -15.89 3.24 -13.52
N VAL A 62 -14.59 3.20 -13.88
CA VAL A 62 -14.13 3.59 -15.23
C VAL A 62 -14.40 2.48 -16.26
N LEU A 63 -14.31 1.21 -15.84
CA LEU A 63 -14.45 0.02 -16.67
C LEU A 63 -15.45 -0.97 -16.04
N PRO A 64 -16.75 -0.62 -15.96
CA PRO A 64 -17.74 -1.46 -15.30
C PRO A 64 -17.81 -2.85 -15.93
N GLY A 65 -17.90 -3.86 -15.04
CA GLY A 65 -18.01 -5.28 -15.42
C GLY A 65 -16.70 -5.93 -15.89
N ARG A 66 -15.56 -5.22 -15.84
CA ARG A 66 -14.24 -5.80 -16.15
C ARG A 66 -13.63 -6.48 -14.94
N PRO A 67 -12.97 -7.63 -15.12
CA PRO A 67 -12.17 -8.21 -14.03
C PRO A 67 -11.04 -7.28 -13.64
N VAL A 68 -10.90 -7.04 -12.33
CA VAL A 68 -9.85 -6.20 -11.76
C VAL A 68 -8.95 -7.05 -10.87
N GLY A 69 -7.65 -6.89 -11.03
CA GLY A 69 -6.65 -7.44 -10.15
C GLY A 69 -5.74 -6.34 -9.58
N VAL A 70 -5.10 -6.64 -8.47
CA VAL A 70 -4.05 -5.80 -7.90
C VAL A 70 -2.81 -6.63 -7.65
N LEU A 71 -1.63 -6.03 -7.84
CA LEU A 71 -0.36 -6.64 -7.48
C LEU A 71 0.23 -5.89 -6.29
N THR A 72 0.46 -6.59 -5.19
CA THR A 72 0.96 -6.02 -3.94
C THR A 72 1.94 -6.97 -3.25
N GLY A 73 2.48 -6.55 -2.09
CA GLY A 73 3.48 -7.32 -1.35
C GLY A 73 4.89 -6.78 -1.52
N PRO A 74 5.93 -7.44 -0.97
CA PRO A 74 7.32 -6.97 -0.96
C PRO A 74 7.94 -7.09 -2.35
N ASN A 75 7.70 -6.11 -3.21
CA ASN A 75 8.08 -6.10 -4.62
C ASN A 75 8.86 -4.84 -5.00
N LEU A 76 10.01 -4.63 -4.39
CA LEU A 76 10.93 -3.55 -4.74
C LEU A 76 11.40 -3.72 -6.20
N ALA A 77 10.91 -2.86 -7.08
CA ALA A 77 11.08 -3.01 -8.53
C ALA A 77 12.55 -3.12 -8.96
N ARG A 78 13.45 -2.33 -8.33
CA ARG A 78 14.88 -2.38 -8.63
C ARG A 78 15.48 -3.76 -8.35
N GLU A 79 15.12 -4.38 -7.22
CA GLU A 79 15.63 -5.70 -6.86
C GLU A 79 15.15 -6.79 -7.82
N ILE A 80 13.89 -6.70 -8.24
CA ILE A 80 13.32 -7.62 -9.24
C ILE A 80 14.06 -7.46 -10.58
N LEU A 81 14.31 -6.21 -11.02
CA LEU A 81 15.05 -5.94 -12.25
C LEU A 81 16.52 -6.40 -12.19
N GLU A 82 17.14 -6.32 -11.01
CA GLU A 82 18.48 -6.87 -10.76
C GLU A 82 18.48 -8.40 -10.67
N GLY A 83 17.31 -9.05 -10.81
CA GLY A 83 17.18 -10.50 -10.78
C GLY A 83 17.26 -11.12 -9.39
N ARG A 84 17.03 -10.35 -8.33
CA ARG A 84 16.92 -10.87 -6.97
C ARG A 84 15.59 -11.61 -6.78
N SER A 85 15.60 -12.61 -5.90
CA SER A 85 14.40 -13.36 -5.59
C SER A 85 13.40 -12.49 -4.82
N ALA A 86 12.14 -12.55 -5.23
CA ALA A 86 11.04 -11.84 -4.58
C ALA A 86 9.78 -12.70 -4.53
N ALA A 87 8.87 -12.34 -3.63
CA ALA A 87 7.53 -12.92 -3.55
C ALA A 87 6.51 -11.78 -3.54
N THR A 88 5.43 -11.95 -4.30
CA THR A 88 4.36 -10.95 -4.43
C THR A 88 2.99 -11.62 -4.39
N VAL A 89 1.93 -10.84 -4.29
CA VAL A 89 0.55 -11.29 -4.30
C VAL A 89 -0.19 -10.63 -5.46
N VAL A 90 -0.93 -11.43 -6.21
CA VAL A 90 -1.97 -10.96 -7.12
C VAL A 90 -3.31 -11.24 -6.44
N ALA A 91 -4.10 -10.20 -6.20
CA ALA A 91 -5.44 -10.34 -5.66
C ALA A 91 -6.50 -9.98 -6.71
N SER A 92 -7.56 -10.78 -6.75
CA SER A 92 -8.76 -10.53 -7.54
C SER A 92 -9.93 -11.30 -6.95
N THR A 93 -11.12 -10.73 -6.98
CA THR A 93 -12.37 -11.43 -6.63
C THR A 93 -12.76 -12.49 -7.67
N ASP A 94 -12.18 -12.43 -8.87
CA ASP A 94 -12.29 -13.43 -9.91
C ASP A 94 -11.08 -14.37 -9.89
N THR A 95 -11.28 -15.61 -9.44
CA THR A 95 -10.23 -16.61 -9.27
C THR A 95 -9.51 -16.91 -10.58
N ASP A 96 -10.21 -16.98 -11.71
CA ASP A 96 -9.61 -17.27 -13.01
C ASP A 96 -8.66 -16.14 -13.43
N THR A 97 -9.05 -14.90 -13.17
CA THR A 97 -8.18 -13.73 -13.37
C THR A 97 -6.94 -13.81 -12.49
N ALA A 98 -7.09 -14.13 -11.18
CA ALA A 98 -5.95 -14.22 -10.27
C ALA A 98 -4.95 -15.32 -10.73
N VAL A 99 -5.45 -16.51 -11.11
CA VAL A 99 -4.61 -17.63 -11.59
C VAL A 99 -3.94 -17.29 -12.92
N ALA A 100 -4.66 -16.66 -13.84
CA ALA A 100 -4.09 -16.24 -15.13
C ALA A 100 -2.97 -15.20 -14.95
N LEU A 101 -3.16 -14.24 -14.04
CA LEU A 101 -2.15 -13.23 -13.71
C LEU A 101 -0.95 -13.85 -12.98
N GLN A 102 -1.17 -14.79 -12.07
CA GLN A 102 -0.12 -15.56 -11.42
C GLN A 102 0.76 -16.24 -12.47
N GLY A 103 0.16 -16.99 -13.42
CA GLY A 103 0.90 -17.67 -14.47
C GLY A 103 1.67 -16.74 -15.42
N LEU A 104 1.16 -15.52 -15.63
CA LEU A 104 1.81 -14.53 -16.48
C LEU A 104 3.02 -13.87 -15.79
N LEU A 105 2.93 -13.60 -14.49
CA LEU A 105 3.91 -12.82 -13.76
C LEU A 105 4.98 -13.66 -13.05
N ALA A 106 4.68 -14.94 -12.79
CA ALA A 106 5.60 -15.83 -12.11
C ALA A 106 6.83 -16.11 -12.96
N THR A 107 8.00 -16.11 -12.33
CA THR A 107 9.29 -16.49 -12.93
C THR A 107 10.07 -17.33 -11.94
N ASP A 108 11.22 -17.86 -12.35
CA ASP A 108 12.13 -18.60 -11.45
C ASP A 108 12.58 -17.78 -10.22
N ARG A 109 12.48 -16.46 -10.30
CA ARG A 109 12.93 -15.52 -9.25
C ARG A 109 11.80 -14.70 -8.65
N LEU A 110 10.66 -14.59 -9.29
CA LEU A 110 9.47 -13.92 -8.78
C LEU A 110 8.38 -14.95 -8.48
N ARG A 111 8.17 -15.24 -7.21
CA ARG A 111 7.10 -16.09 -6.74
C ARG A 111 5.81 -15.29 -6.60
N VAL A 112 4.75 -15.69 -7.27
CA VAL A 112 3.46 -15.00 -7.24
C VAL A 112 2.44 -15.87 -6.53
N TYR A 113 1.82 -15.34 -5.48
CA TYR A 113 0.71 -15.99 -4.77
C TYR A 113 -0.60 -15.33 -5.20
N THR A 114 -1.69 -16.08 -5.17
CA THR A 114 -3.04 -15.55 -5.40
C THR A 114 -3.72 -15.26 -4.07
N ASN A 115 -4.64 -14.30 -4.08
CA ASN A 115 -5.51 -13.97 -2.94
C ASN A 115 -6.86 -13.50 -3.49
N ASP A 116 -7.96 -13.83 -2.82
CA ASP A 116 -9.32 -13.39 -3.15
C ASP A 116 -9.75 -12.16 -2.32
N ASP A 117 -9.04 -11.86 -1.24
CA ASP A 117 -9.23 -10.64 -0.44
C ASP A 117 -8.58 -9.42 -1.12
N LEU A 118 -9.30 -8.87 -2.09
CA LEU A 118 -8.90 -7.66 -2.80
C LEU A 118 -8.82 -6.45 -1.87
N VAL A 119 -9.74 -6.36 -0.91
CA VAL A 119 -9.81 -5.26 0.07
C VAL A 119 -8.59 -5.23 0.96
N GLY A 120 -8.28 -6.34 1.64
CA GLY A 120 -7.13 -6.44 2.54
C GLY A 120 -5.81 -6.23 1.80
N CYS A 121 -5.67 -6.74 0.58
CA CYS A 121 -4.49 -6.56 -0.26
C CYS A 121 -4.25 -5.10 -0.62
N GLU A 122 -5.27 -4.34 -1.00
CA GLU A 122 -5.15 -2.91 -1.33
C GLU A 122 -4.90 -2.06 -0.08
N LEU A 123 -5.63 -2.33 1.01
CA LEU A 123 -5.46 -1.61 2.28
C LEU A 123 -4.06 -1.83 2.85
N GLY A 124 -3.54 -3.08 2.83
CA GLY A 124 -2.18 -3.38 3.23
C GLY A 124 -1.17 -2.59 2.41
N GLY A 125 -1.30 -2.59 1.08
CA GLY A 125 -0.44 -1.86 0.16
C GLY A 125 -0.47 -0.34 0.35
N ALA A 126 -1.63 0.25 0.69
CA ALA A 126 -1.77 1.67 0.93
C ALA A 126 -1.23 2.09 2.31
N LEU A 127 -1.68 1.42 3.37
CA LEU A 127 -1.38 1.78 4.76
C LEU A 127 0.08 1.53 5.15
N LYS A 128 0.75 0.54 4.54
CA LYS A 128 2.19 0.33 4.76
C LYS A 128 3.03 1.56 4.45
N ASN A 129 2.59 2.39 3.51
CA ASN A 129 3.30 3.60 3.12
C ASN A 129 3.25 4.66 4.24
N VAL A 130 2.14 4.72 4.98
CA VAL A 130 1.99 5.57 6.17
C VAL A 130 2.88 5.07 7.31
N ILE A 131 2.91 3.75 7.55
CA ILE A 131 3.79 3.15 8.56
C ILE A 131 5.26 3.41 8.21
N ALA A 132 5.63 3.38 6.93
CA ALA A 132 6.99 3.67 6.49
C ALA A 132 7.38 5.15 6.72
N LEU A 133 6.44 6.11 6.55
CA LEU A 133 6.66 7.50 6.96
C LEU A 133 6.93 7.60 8.46
N ALA A 134 6.12 6.94 9.30
CA ALA A 134 6.30 6.90 10.75
C ALA A 134 7.65 6.29 11.15
N ALA A 135 8.03 5.17 10.53
CA ALA A 135 9.33 4.53 10.75
C ALA A 135 10.51 5.43 10.37
N GLY A 136 10.37 6.18 9.26
CA GLY A 136 11.33 7.18 8.85
C GLY A 136 11.43 8.35 9.83
N LEU A 137 10.30 8.88 10.31
CA LEU A 137 10.30 9.92 11.37
C LEU A 137 11.06 9.45 12.61
N ALA A 138 10.81 8.24 13.09
CA ALA A 138 11.50 7.65 14.23
C ALA A 138 13.01 7.50 13.98
N GLU A 139 13.42 7.10 12.77
CA GLU A 139 14.83 7.05 12.35
C GLU A 139 15.48 8.42 12.39
N GLY A 140 14.84 9.45 11.80
CA GLY A 140 15.36 10.82 11.77
C GLY A 140 15.44 11.46 13.15
N LEU A 141 14.55 11.08 14.07
CA LEU A 141 14.57 11.50 15.50
C LEU A 141 15.58 10.69 16.35
N GLU A 142 16.28 9.72 15.76
CA GLU A 142 17.26 8.88 16.46
C GLU A 142 16.68 8.14 17.69
N THR A 143 15.43 7.68 17.59
CA THR A 143 14.72 7.05 18.72
C THR A 143 15.25 5.67 19.11
N GLY A 144 16.08 5.06 18.27
CA GLY A 144 16.67 3.74 18.44
C GLY A 144 15.80 2.59 17.91
N ASP A 145 16.42 1.41 17.78
CA ASP A 145 15.82 0.25 17.11
C ASP A 145 14.61 -0.34 17.86
N ASN A 146 14.66 -0.39 19.19
CA ASN A 146 13.55 -0.91 19.98
C ASN A 146 12.29 -0.07 19.81
N ALA A 147 12.43 1.25 19.84
CA ALA A 147 11.33 2.19 19.68
C ALA A 147 10.75 2.13 18.26
N ARG A 148 11.62 2.04 17.25
CA ARG A 148 11.22 1.88 15.85
C ARG A 148 10.49 0.55 15.62
N ALA A 149 10.99 -0.57 16.18
CA ALA A 149 10.32 -1.86 16.10
C ALA A 149 8.93 -1.82 16.75
N ALA A 150 8.82 -1.23 17.96
CA ALA A 150 7.54 -1.05 18.64
C ALA A 150 6.56 -0.20 17.80
N LEU A 151 7.02 0.91 17.19
CA LEU A 151 6.21 1.76 16.33
C LEU A 151 5.67 1.00 15.11
N ILE A 152 6.53 0.26 14.41
CA ILE A 152 6.12 -0.55 13.24
C ILE A 152 5.10 -1.61 13.65
N THR A 153 5.31 -2.29 14.78
CA THR A 153 4.37 -3.30 15.30
C THR A 153 3.02 -2.67 15.64
N ARG A 154 3.00 -1.49 16.27
CA ARG A 154 1.75 -0.78 16.58
C ARG A 154 1.08 -0.29 15.30
N GLY A 155 1.82 0.25 14.34
CA GLY A 155 1.30 0.63 13.04
C GLY A 155 0.68 -0.55 12.28
N LEU A 156 1.30 -1.73 12.32
CA LEU A 156 0.74 -2.96 11.76
C LEU A 156 -0.57 -3.35 12.46
N ALA A 157 -0.64 -3.24 13.78
CA ALA A 157 -1.88 -3.51 14.53
C ALA A 157 -3.00 -2.53 14.17
N GLU A 158 -2.69 -1.24 13.96
CA GLU A 158 -3.65 -0.22 13.47
C GLU A 158 -4.14 -0.57 12.05
N MET A 159 -3.19 -0.88 11.15
CA MET A 159 -3.50 -1.31 9.79
C MET A 159 -4.42 -2.53 9.80
N THR A 160 -4.17 -3.50 10.67
CA THR A 160 -5.00 -4.71 10.77
C THR A 160 -6.40 -4.38 11.28
N ARG A 161 -6.54 -3.59 12.35
CA ARG A 161 -7.85 -3.18 12.86
C ARG A 161 -8.66 -2.41 11.81
N LEU A 162 -8.04 -1.41 11.18
CA LEU A 162 -8.70 -0.63 10.13
C LEU A 162 -9.06 -1.50 8.93
N GLY A 163 -8.12 -2.35 8.49
CA GLY A 163 -8.34 -3.25 7.37
C GLY A 163 -9.51 -4.20 7.59
N VAL A 164 -9.59 -4.81 8.79
CA VAL A 164 -10.71 -5.69 9.18
C VAL A 164 -12.03 -4.91 9.25
N ALA A 165 -12.03 -3.72 9.85
CA ALA A 165 -13.23 -2.87 9.93
C ALA A 165 -13.77 -2.47 8.54
N LEU A 166 -12.88 -2.44 7.53
CA LEU A 166 -13.23 -2.15 6.13
C LEU A 166 -13.49 -3.41 5.28
N GLY A 167 -13.51 -4.59 5.90
CA GLY A 167 -13.87 -5.85 5.26
C GLY A 167 -12.69 -6.70 4.74
N GLY A 168 -11.46 -6.36 5.10
CA GLY A 168 -10.27 -7.16 4.79
C GLY A 168 -10.07 -8.33 5.77
N ASP A 169 -9.41 -9.38 5.31
CA ASP A 169 -9.06 -10.55 6.12
C ASP A 169 -7.78 -10.25 6.95
N PRO A 170 -7.80 -10.47 8.28
CA PRO A 170 -6.62 -10.30 9.11
C PRO A 170 -5.44 -11.19 8.68
N MET A 171 -5.68 -12.36 8.09
CA MET A 171 -4.62 -13.23 7.58
C MET A 171 -3.95 -12.67 6.32
N THR A 172 -4.67 -11.95 5.48
CA THR A 172 -4.11 -11.18 4.36
C THR A 172 -3.15 -10.11 4.88
N LEU A 173 -3.56 -9.39 5.93
CA LEU A 173 -2.75 -8.33 6.54
C LEU A 173 -1.55 -8.87 7.34
N ALA A 174 -1.63 -10.08 7.87
CA ALA A 174 -0.50 -10.79 8.46
C ALA A 174 0.44 -11.43 7.42
N GLY A 175 0.01 -11.50 6.15
CA GLY A 175 0.73 -12.11 5.03
C GLY A 175 1.66 -11.16 4.27
N LEU A 176 1.94 -11.55 3.01
CA LEU A 176 2.83 -10.78 2.12
C LEU A 176 2.29 -9.40 1.79
N ALA A 177 0.96 -9.28 1.59
CA ALA A 177 0.32 -8.01 1.23
C ALA A 177 0.32 -6.98 2.37
N GLY A 178 0.36 -7.44 3.63
CA GLY A 178 0.42 -6.60 4.82
C GLY A 178 1.81 -6.60 5.46
N LEU A 179 2.05 -7.48 6.43
CA LEU A 179 3.30 -7.56 7.19
C LEU A 179 4.54 -7.63 6.29
N GLY A 180 4.52 -8.46 5.24
CA GLY A 180 5.67 -8.61 4.33
C GLY A 180 6.05 -7.30 3.64
N ASP A 181 5.06 -6.58 3.12
CA ASP A 181 5.29 -5.29 2.44
C ASP A 181 5.63 -4.16 3.43
N VAL A 182 5.08 -4.19 4.65
CA VAL A 182 5.48 -3.28 5.75
C VAL A 182 6.96 -3.44 6.07
N LEU A 183 7.42 -4.67 6.33
CA LEU A 183 8.81 -4.95 6.66
C LEU A 183 9.74 -4.49 5.52
N ALA A 184 9.46 -4.90 4.28
CA ALA A 184 10.27 -4.51 3.13
C ALA A 184 10.33 -2.98 2.98
N THR A 185 9.22 -2.27 3.19
CA THR A 185 9.14 -0.82 3.00
C THR A 185 9.78 -0.05 4.16
N CYS A 186 9.61 -0.48 5.40
CA CYS A 186 10.17 0.19 6.57
C CYS A 186 11.68 -0.03 6.72
N MET A 187 12.22 -1.17 6.25
CA MET A 187 13.64 -1.51 6.39
C MET A 187 14.48 -1.06 5.19
N SER A 188 13.89 -0.95 4.01
CA SER A 188 14.65 -0.68 2.79
C SER A 188 15.07 0.79 2.67
N ALA A 189 16.34 1.01 2.34
CA ALA A 189 16.85 2.32 1.94
C ALA A 189 16.24 2.83 0.62
N GLN A 190 15.64 1.94 -0.17
CA GLN A 190 14.95 2.29 -1.43
C GLN A 190 13.52 2.81 -1.19
N SER A 191 13.01 2.75 0.05
CA SER A 191 11.67 3.22 0.38
C SER A 191 11.61 4.74 0.40
N ARG A 192 10.89 5.31 -0.56
CA ARG A 192 10.65 6.75 -0.65
C ARG A 192 9.94 7.30 0.60
N ASN A 193 8.91 6.59 1.06
CA ASN A 193 8.15 7.02 2.25
C ASN A 193 9.03 7.01 3.51
N ARG A 194 9.83 5.95 3.73
CA ARG A 194 10.78 5.92 4.83
C ARG A 194 11.79 7.07 4.74
N TRP A 195 12.35 7.29 3.56
CA TRP A 195 13.30 8.38 3.34
C TRP A 195 12.69 9.77 3.63
N VAL A 196 11.46 10.04 3.14
CA VAL A 196 10.74 11.30 3.42
C VAL A 196 10.55 11.48 4.93
N GLY A 197 10.06 10.45 5.62
CA GLY A 197 9.93 10.48 7.08
C GLY A 197 11.25 10.78 7.78
N GLU A 198 12.34 10.16 7.35
CA GLU A 198 13.68 10.35 7.91
C GLU A 198 14.18 11.81 7.75
N GLN A 199 14.01 12.41 6.55
CA GLN A 199 14.40 13.81 6.34
C GLN A 199 13.60 14.77 7.23
N VAL A 200 12.28 14.55 7.33
CA VAL A 200 11.41 15.37 8.19
C VAL A 200 11.73 15.13 9.66
N GLY A 201 12.02 13.92 10.09
CA GLY A 201 12.47 13.58 11.44
C GLY A 201 13.78 14.27 11.81
N ARG A 202 14.67 14.50 10.85
CA ARG A 202 15.93 15.27 11.01
C ARG A 202 15.74 16.78 11.01
N GLY A 203 14.51 17.26 10.86
CA GLY A 203 14.15 18.67 10.95
C GLY A 203 13.94 19.39 9.62
N ALA A 204 13.93 18.68 8.48
CA ALA A 204 13.55 19.27 7.21
C ALA A 204 12.04 19.55 7.16
N ALA A 205 11.64 20.66 6.53
CA ALA A 205 10.22 20.96 6.36
C ALA A 205 9.58 19.95 5.37
N PRO A 206 8.41 19.37 5.68
CA PRO A 206 7.76 18.41 4.79
C PRO A 206 7.59 18.89 3.34
N ALA A 207 7.20 20.16 3.17
CA ALA A 207 7.02 20.76 1.84
C ALA A 207 8.32 20.79 1.02
N ASP A 208 9.44 21.14 1.64
CA ASP A 208 10.74 21.23 0.96
C ASP A 208 11.22 19.84 0.52
N VAL A 209 11.04 18.84 1.40
CA VAL A 209 11.39 17.44 1.08
C VAL A 209 10.58 16.96 -0.12
N LEU A 210 9.27 17.19 -0.11
CA LEU A 210 8.38 16.74 -1.17
C LEU A 210 8.62 17.46 -2.51
N MET A 211 8.88 18.77 -2.49
CA MET A 211 9.22 19.54 -3.70
C MET A 211 10.53 19.09 -4.35
N GLY A 212 11.49 18.60 -3.54
CA GLY A 212 12.76 18.11 -4.04
C GLY A 212 12.70 16.71 -4.70
N MET A 213 11.56 16.02 -4.65
CA MET A 213 11.41 14.67 -5.16
C MET A 213 10.97 14.62 -6.62
N SER A 214 11.57 13.73 -7.40
CA SER A 214 11.13 13.41 -8.76
C SER A 214 10.01 12.35 -8.80
N GLN A 215 9.71 11.71 -7.67
CA GLN A 215 8.73 10.63 -7.55
C GLN A 215 7.83 10.85 -6.34
N VAL A 216 6.58 10.42 -6.43
CA VAL A 216 5.57 10.60 -5.38
C VAL A 216 5.85 9.71 -4.16
N ALA A 217 5.67 10.27 -2.95
CA ALA A 217 5.58 9.55 -1.69
C ALA A 217 4.08 9.35 -1.36
N GLU A 218 3.49 8.27 -1.86
CA GLU A 218 2.03 8.02 -1.76
C GLU A 218 1.51 7.96 -0.32
N GLY A 219 2.38 7.65 0.65
CA GLY A 219 2.04 7.61 2.06
C GLY A 219 1.52 8.95 2.60
N VAL A 220 1.99 10.10 2.06
CA VAL A 220 1.56 11.42 2.52
C VAL A 220 0.07 11.62 2.22
N GLY A 221 -0.36 11.41 0.98
CA GLY A 221 -1.78 11.48 0.62
C GLY A 221 -2.60 10.37 1.29
N ALA A 222 -2.09 9.14 1.33
CA ALA A 222 -2.78 8.01 1.96
C ALA A 222 -3.06 8.24 3.45
N THR A 223 -2.25 9.06 4.14
CA THR A 223 -2.44 9.38 5.56
C THR A 223 -3.78 10.08 5.82
N VAL A 224 -4.16 11.04 4.99
CA VAL A 224 -5.44 11.77 5.13
C VAL A 224 -6.60 10.81 4.96
N VAL A 225 -6.61 10.05 3.87
CA VAL A 225 -7.68 9.08 3.57
C VAL A 225 -7.77 8.02 4.68
N ALA A 226 -6.64 7.53 5.19
CA ALA A 226 -6.62 6.53 6.25
C ALA A 226 -7.24 7.06 7.56
N CYS A 227 -6.98 8.34 7.93
CA CYS A 227 -7.62 8.97 9.08
C CYS A 227 -9.14 9.12 8.89
N ASP A 228 -9.58 9.52 7.70
CA ASP A 228 -10.99 9.72 7.39
C ASP A 228 -11.76 8.37 7.39
N LEU A 229 -11.16 7.33 6.82
CA LEU A 229 -11.70 5.97 6.87
C LEU A 229 -11.76 5.44 8.31
N ALA A 230 -10.72 5.67 9.10
CA ALA A 230 -10.67 5.26 10.50
C ALA A 230 -11.75 5.97 11.34
N ALA A 231 -11.94 7.27 11.14
CA ALA A 231 -12.99 8.03 11.80
C ALA A 231 -14.39 7.50 11.44
N THR A 232 -14.62 7.20 10.17
CA THR A 232 -15.89 6.64 9.69
C THR A 232 -16.15 5.24 10.26
N ALA A 233 -15.10 4.42 10.36
CA ALA A 233 -15.20 3.06 10.89
C ALA A 233 -15.15 2.99 12.43
N GLY A 234 -14.93 4.11 13.13
CA GLY A 234 -14.80 4.14 14.58
C GLY A 234 -13.53 3.43 15.10
N VAL A 235 -12.45 3.42 14.32
CA VAL A 235 -11.20 2.74 14.64
C VAL A 235 -10.14 3.75 15.07
N GLU A 236 -9.48 3.52 16.21
CA GLU A 236 -8.35 4.35 16.63
C GLU A 236 -7.07 3.99 15.87
N VAL A 237 -6.41 5.01 15.30
CA VAL A 237 -5.19 4.87 14.49
C VAL A 237 -4.12 5.90 14.91
N PRO A 238 -3.67 5.88 16.16
CA PRO A 238 -2.79 6.93 16.72
C PRO A 238 -1.46 7.09 15.98
N VAL A 239 -0.88 6.04 15.40
CA VAL A 239 0.35 6.17 14.58
C VAL A 239 0.04 6.93 13.30
N VAL A 240 -1.06 6.58 12.62
CA VAL A 240 -1.50 7.28 11.39
C VAL A 240 -1.84 8.75 11.68
N GLU A 241 -2.55 9.03 12.78
CA GLU A 241 -2.86 10.39 13.23
C GLU A 241 -1.59 11.19 13.56
N GLY A 242 -0.59 10.55 14.17
CA GLY A 242 0.72 11.14 14.41
C GLY A 242 1.39 11.58 13.12
N VAL A 243 1.37 10.74 12.09
CA VAL A 243 1.91 11.08 10.75
C VAL A 243 1.11 12.25 10.14
N ARG A 244 -0.22 12.22 10.22
CA ARG A 244 -1.08 13.32 9.74
C ARG A 244 -0.71 14.64 10.39
N SER A 245 -0.55 14.65 11.72
CA SER A 245 -0.23 15.87 12.46
C SER A 245 1.09 16.50 12.02
N VAL A 246 2.08 15.69 11.64
CA VAL A 246 3.37 16.19 11.15
C VAL A 246 3.28 16.70 9.71
N PHE A 247 2.69 15.91 8.80
CA PHE A 247 2.74 16.21 7.37
C PHE A 247 1.67 17.20 6.91
N HIS A 248 0.54 17.28 7.60
CA HIS A 248 -0.61 18.10 7.18
C HIS A 248 -1.02 19.19 8.16
N GLU A 249 -0.61 19.11 9.45
CA GLU A 249 -1.01 20.06 10.49
C GLU A 249 0.18 20.85 11.04
N GLY A 250 1.40 20.58 10.53
CA GLY A 250 2.62 21.33 10.89
C GLY A 250 3.14 21.06 12.30
N ARG A 251 2.70 19.96 12.94
CA ARG A 251 3.18 19.58 14.27
C ARG A 251 4.65 19.15 14.20
N PRO A 252 5.52 19.62 15.12
CA PRO A 252 6.90 19.15 15.18
C PRO A 252 6.99 17.62 15.37
N PRO A 253 7.86 16.90 14.63
CA PRO A 253 8.00 15.44 14.74
C PRO A 253 8.22 14.94 16.17
N ILE A 254 9.04 15.66 16.95
CA ILE A 254 9.33 15.28 18.34
C ILE A 254 8.09 15.38 19.25
N GLU A 255 7.18 16.32 18.99
CA GLU A 255 5.94 16.44 19.76
C GLU A 255 4.95 15.31 19.40
N ALA A 256 4.84 14.96 18.11
CA ALA A 256 4.03 13.84 17.66
C ALA A 256 4.55 12.52 18.27
N TRP A 257 5.87 12.32 18.26
CA TRP A 257 6.52 11.19 18.92
C TRP A 257 6.24 11.13 20.42
N SER A 258 6.43 12.25 21.13
CA SER A 258 6.19 12.33 22.58
C SER A 258 4.74 12.02 22.93
N ALA A 259 3.79 12.49 22.12
CA ALA A 259 2.37 12.20 22.32
C ALA A 259 2.05 10.71 22.18
N LEU A 260 2.70 9.99 21.21
CA LEU A 260 2.55 8.55 21.07
C LEU A 260 3.12 7.81 22.30
N MET A 261 4.29 8.22 22.80
CA MET A 261 4.95 7.58 23.91
C MET A 261 4.26 7.81 25.26
N THR A 262 3.55 8.92 25.43
CA THR A 262 2.83 9.26 26.68
C THR A 262 1.40 8.73 26.73
N ARG A 263 0.89 8.11 25.64
CA ARG A 263 -0.41 7.41 25.68
C ARG A 263 -0.42 6.34 26.74
N ARG A 264 -1.54 6.24 27.47
CA ARG A 264 -1.69 5.20 28.50
C ARG A 264 -1.58 3.82 27.84
N ALA A 265 -0.65 3.00 28.34
CA ALA A 265 -0.53 1.64 27.89
C ALA A 265 -1.77 0.82 28.33
N GLY A 266 -2.39 0.16 27.38
CA GLY A 266 -3.46 -0.80 27.58
C GLY A 266 -2.95 -2.24 27.37
N PRO A 267 -3.86 -3.24 27.34
CA PRO A 267 -3.51 -4.59 26.93
C PRO A 267 -2.91 -4.58 25.51
N GLU A 268 -1.92 -5.43 25.26
CA GLU A 268 -1.30 -5.53 23.93
C GLU A 268 -2.32 -5.99 22.88
N VAL A 269 -3.13 -6.96 23.25
CA VAL A 269 -4.26 -7.45 22.43
C VAL A 269 -5.54 -6.94 23.09
N SER A 270 -6.22 -6.00 22.43
CA SER A 270 -7.55 -5.59 22.87
C SER A 270 -8.49 -6.79 22.64
N GLY A 271 -9.09 -7.28 23.71
CA GLY A 271 -10.15 -8.28 23.57
C GLY A 271 -11.25 -7.76 22.67
N SER A 272 -11.75 -8.61 21.80
CA SER A 272 -12.93 -8.41 20.96
C SER A 272 -14.15 -8.04 21.80
#